data_ea3b75bc30223f9de47218b627465280
#
_entry.id   ea3b75bc30223f9de47218b627465280
#
_cell.length_a   1.000
_cell.length_b   1.000
_cell.length_c   1.000
_cell.angle_alpha   90.00
_cell.angle_beta   90.00
_cell.angle_gamma   90.00
#
_symmetry.space_group_name_H-M   'P 1'
#
loop_
_entity.id
_entity.type
_entity.pdbx_description
1 polymer ?
#
loop_
_entity_poly.entity_id
_entity_poly.type
_entity_poly.pdbx_seq_one_letter_code
_entity_poly.pdbx_strand_id
1 'polypeptide(L)'
;VIRFNPFMYCTMGRRRELERGMAGKDPVLFQRMLAEVGEYARVADEAGYAGIGHPEHHLQIEGFEASNEPTLMGMWLGQHSKRLRIITCGFVSTTHNPLRTAESIATMDHMLQGRFGVGLVRGYQARWVENFKTRADIGPVGPWNKNEAEDEYNREYFSEFVDVVVKALTHDTFNHQGKFFQFPPPGLVNPHVHGVYAQYGRGVSPAMEISEIGIAPPPFQRPHPPIYGGFSASLRTARFWAKYRGKPIVMSSDLEFCRLLWEAYRKEAASFGYTPNPGDEAAWGGLMICAKTDAEAEALAADMRWFWEQWATPFGQGAVNILFGSPDTLSRQIEAAAKAVPINECFLIIPQGIHDRGQVLDSLERFATRVIPRFQ
;
A
#
# COMPACT_ATOMS: atom_id res chain seq x y z
N VAL A 1 -0.72 11.39 -19.44
CA VAL A 1 -0.08 10.07 -19.18
C VAL A 1 -0.62 9.49 -17.89
N ILE A 2 -1.11 8.24 -17.94
CA ILE A 2 -1.57 7.48 -16.77
C ILE A 2 -0.61 6.31 -16.54
N ARG A 3 -0.11 6.18 -15.31
CA ARG A 3 0.72 5.06 -14.86
C ARG A 3 -0.18 3.95 -14.34
N PHE A 4 -0.02 2.74 -14.83
CA PHE A 4 -0.81 1.58 -14.42
C PHE A 4 0.02 0.63 -13.55
N ASN A 5 -0.54 0.22 -12.40
CA ASN A 5 0.10 -0.62 -11.42
C ASN A 5 -0.80 -1.83 -11.09
N PRO A 6 -0.50 -3.04 -11.56
CA PRO A 6 -1.13 -4.24 -11.04
C PRO A 6 -0.99 -4.33 -9.51
N PHE A 7 -2.04 -4.80 -8.84
CA PHE A 7 -2.06 -5.02 -7.41
C PHE A 7 -2.52 -6.44 -7.11
N MET A 8 -1.79 -7.13 -6.22
CA MET A 8 -2.01 -8.54 -5.91
C MET A 8 -2.23 -8.73 -4.42
N TYR A 9 -3.21 -9.55 -4.05
CA TYR A 9 -3.43 -9.93 -2.65
C TYR A 9 -2.52 -11.08 -2.17
N CYS A 10 -1.72 -11.65 -3.05
CA CYS A 10 -0.90 -12.85 -2.78
C CYS A 10 -1.77 -14.03 -2.32
N THR A 11 -2.88 -14.27 -3.05
CA THR A 11 -3.80 -15.37 -2.80
C THR A 11 -3.15 -16.70 -3.14
N MET A 12 -3.22 -17.66 -2.23
CA MET A 12 -2.49 -18.93 -2.34
C MET A 12 -3.18 -20.00 -3.21
N GLY A 13 -4.49 -19.88 -3.44
CA GLY A 13 -5.24 -20.95 -4.09
C GLY A 13 -6.29 -20.47 -5.08
N ARG A 14 -6.63 -21.36 -6.03
CA ARG A 14 -7.84 -21.23 -6.85
C ARG A 14 -9.06 -21.42 -5.95
N ARG A 15 -10.22 -20.95 -6.39
CA ARG A 15 -11.47 -21.06 -5.63
C ARG A 15 -11.68 -22.45 -5.01
N ARG A 16 -11.53 -23.52 -5.78
CA ARG A 16 -11.70 -24.91 -5.29
C ARG A 16 -10.73 -25.30 -4.19
N GLU A 17 -9.51 -24.73 -4.19
CA GLU A 17 -8.51 -25.00 -3.17
C GLU A 17 -8.80 -24.21 -1.89
N LEU A 18 -9.25 -22.97 -2.03
CA LEU A 18 -9.69 -22.15 -0.90
C LEU A 18 -10.96 -22.71 -0.24
N GLU A 19 -11.92 -23.20 -1.02
CA GLU A 19 -13.16 -23.83 -0.52
C GLU A 19 -12.91 -25.15 0.26
N ARG A 20 -11.78 -25.83 0.04
CA ARG A 20 -11.36 -26.98 0.87
C ARG A 20 -10.92 -26.56 2.27
N GLY A 21 -10.62 -25.29 2.49
CA GLY A 21 -10.12 -24.73 3.73
C GLY A 21 -8.63 -24.93 3.95
N MET A 22 -8.06 -24.14 4.85
CA MET A 22 -6.66 -24.22 5.30
C MET A 22 -5.61 -24.09 4.19
N ALA A 23 -5.94 -23.46 3.06
CA ALA A 23 -5.02 -23.28 1.92
C ALA A 23 -3.74 -22.53 2.33
N GLY A 24 -3.82 -21.60 3.30
CA GLY A 24 -2.68 -20.88 3.85
C GLY A 24 -1.67 -21.75 4.62
N LYS A 25 -2.01 -23.03 4.89
CA LYS A 25 -1.11 -23.98 5.55
C LYS A 25 -0.46 -24.95 4.56
N ASP A 26 -0.77 -24.84 3.27
CA ASP A 26 -0.21 -25.70 2.24
C ASP A 26 1.08 -25.10 1.65
N PRO A 27 2.26 -25.68 1.90
CA PRO A 27 3.52 -25.15 1.40
C PRO A 27 3.63 -25.24 -0.14
N VAL A 28 2.94 -26.17 -0.79
CA VAL A 28 2.93 -26.31 -2.25
C VAL A 28 2.18 -25.13 -2.88
N LEU A 29 1.03 -24.76 -2.30
CA LEU A 29 0.28 -23.60 -2.75
C LEU A 29 1.08 -22.30 -2.52
N PHE A 30 1.79 -22.19 -1.41
CA PHE A 30 2.65 -21.01 -1.15
C PHE A 30 3.78 -20.90 -2.17
N GLN A 31 4.49 -21.99 -2.48
CA GLN A 31 5.54 -22.01 -3.51
C GLN A 31 4.98 -21.64 -4.89
N ARG A 32 3.80 -22.18 -5.24
CA ARG A 32 3.11 -21.81 -6.49
C ARG A 32 2.79 -20.30 -6.53
N MET A 33 2.23 -19.77 -5.46
CA MET A 33 1.92 -18.35 -5.35
C MET A 33 3.18 -17.49 -5.54
N LEU A 34 4.29 -17.81 -4.87
CA LEU A 34 5.55 -17.09 -5.04
C LEU A 34 6.06 -17.12 -6.49
N ALA A 35 6.01 -18.29 -7.14
CA ALA A 35 6.40 -18.42 -8.55
C ALA A 35 5.50 -17.56 -9.47
N GLU A 36 4.19 -17.62 -9.28
CA GLU A 36 3.22 -16.85 -10.07
C GLU A 36 3.40 -15.33 -9.89
N VAL A 37 3.52 -14.83 -8.65
CA VAL A 37 3.69 -13.38 -8.42
C VAL A 37 5.03 -12.85 -8.94
N GLY A 38 6.09 -13.65 -8.86
CA GLY A 38 7.38 -13.32 -9.47
C GLY A 38 7.29 -13.22 -10.99
N GLU A 39 6.59 -14.15 -11.62
CA GLU A 39 6.36 -14.12 -13.06
C GLU A 39 5.48 -12.94 -13.49
N TYR A 40 4.41 -12.64 -12.75
CA TYR A 40 3.58 -11.47 -13.05
C TYR A 40 4.36 -10.17 -12.95
N ALA A 41 5.29 -10.06 -11.99
CA ALA A 41 6.19 -8.91 -11.89
C ALA A 41 7.09 -8.82 -13.13
N ARG A 42 7.68 -9.94 -13.58
CA ARG A 42 8.52 -9.97 -14.78
C ARG A 42 7.71 -9.56 -16.04
N VAL A 43 6.54 -10.16 -16.25
CA VAL A 43 5.70 -9.86 -17.41
C VAL A 43 5.19 -8.41 -17.38
N ALA A 44 4.77 -7.90 -16.22
CA ALA A 44 4.37 -6.51 -16.07
C ALA A 44 5.52 -5.54 -16.38
N ASP A 45 6.75 -5.86 -15.96
CA ASP A 45 7.94 -5.08 -16.30
C ASP A 45 8.23 -5.06 -17.81
N GLU A 46 8.19 -6.23 -18.45
CA GLU A 46 8.41 -6.37 -19.89
C GLU A 46 7.32 -5.68 -20.72
N ALA A 47 6.08 -5.74 -20.24
CA ALA A 47 4.90 -5.15 -20.89
C ALA A 47 4.75 -3.64 -20.69
N GLY A 48 5.57 -3.00 -19.85
CA GLY A 48 5.60 -1.54 -19.69
C GLY A 48 4.63 -0.97 -18.65
N TYR A 49 4.20 -1.76 -17.69
CA TYR A 49 3.55 -1.24 -16.49
C TYR A 49 4.50 -0.34 -15.69
N ALA A 50 3.93 0.58 -14.90
CA ALA A 50 4.74 1.54 -14.14
C ALA A 50 5.22 0.99 -12.79
N GLY A 51 4.44 0.13 -12.19
CA GLY A 51 4.75 -0.50 -10.90
C GLY A 51 3.92 -1.74 -10.67
N ILE A 52 4.13 -2.37 -9.53
CA ILE A 52 3.36 -3.51 -9.03
C ILE A 52 3.20 -3.39 -7.52
N GLY A 53 2.02 -3.70 -7.00
CA GLY A 53 1.69 -3.52 -5.59
C GLY A 53 1.24 -4.80 -4.88
N HIS A 54 1.44 -4.82 -3.56
CA HIS A 54 0.95 -5.87 -2.67
C HIS A 54 0.63 -5.29 -1.27
N PRO A 55 -0.28 -5.93 -0.48
CA PRO A 55 -0.60 -5.50 0.88
C PRO A 55 0.31 -6.12 1.94
N GLU A 56 -0.02 -5.86 3.22
CA GLU A 56 0.42 -6.61 4.39
C GLU A 56 -0.80 -7.18 5.12
N HIS A 57 -0.86 -8.52 5.22
CA HIS A 57 -1.90 -9.26 5.95
C HIS A 57 -1.31 -10.46 6.67
N HIS A 58 -1.75 -10.72 7.90
CA HIS A 58 -1.15 -11.73 8.76
C HIS A 58 -2.14 -12.82 9.15
N LEU A 59 -1.59 -13.98 9.55
CA LEU A 59 -2.34 -15.12 10.11
C LEU A 59 -3.43 -15.65 9.18
N GLN A 60 -3.21 -15.57 7.88
CA GLN A 60 -4.17 -15.92 6.82
C GLN A 60 -4.13 -17.43 6.51
N ILE A 61 -4.55 -18.26 7.48
CA ILE A 61 -4.55 -19.72 7.32
C ILE A 61 -5.55 -20.19 6.25
N GLU A 62 -6.51 -19.36 5.87
CA GLU A 62 -7.45 -19.58 4.76
C GLU A 62 -6.78 -19.45 3.39
N GLY A 63 -5.70 -18.68 3.28
CA GLY A 63 -4.93 -18.50 2.06
C GLY A 63 -5.44 -17.42 1.12
N PHE A 64 -6.40 -16.56 1.53
CA PHE A 64 -6.93 -15.49 0.69
C PHE A 64 -5.94 -14.34 0.47
N GLU A 65 -5.14 -13.99 1.49
CA GLU A 65 -4.21 -12.86 1.47
C GLU A 65 -2.94 -13.22 2.25
N ALA A 66 -1.97 -13.84 1.60
CA ALA A 66 -0.81 -14.44 2.28
C ALA A 66 0.47 -13.58 2.26
N SER A 67 0.35 -12.28 2.07
CA SER A 67 1.47 -11.34 2.11
C SER A 67 1.73 -10.87 3.56
N ASN A 68 2.45 -11.66 4.32
CA ASN A 68 2.65 -11.44 5.75
C ASN A 68 3.92 -10.67 6.10
N GLU A 69 4.84 -10.49 5.17
CA GLU A 69 6.08 -9.73 5.37
C GLU A 69 6.30 -8.78 4.19
N PRO A 70 5.96 -7.49 4.38
CA PRO A 70 5.93 -6.53 3.29
C PRO A 70 7.30 -6.28 2.65
N THR A 71 8.38 -6.32 3.44
CA THR A 71 9.72 -6.11 2.94
C THR A 71 10.22 -7.29 2.10
N LEU A 72 10.03 -8.51 2.57
CA LEU A 72 10.46 -9.70 1.85
C LEU A 72 9.67 -9.90 0.56
N MET A 73 8.34 -9.71 0.59
CA MET A 73 7.52 -9.80 -0.61
C MET A 73 7.88 -8.71 -1.62
N GLY A 74 8.08 -7.48 -1.16
CA GLY A 74 8.54 -6.38 -2.02
C GLY A 74 9.90 -6.68 -2.66
N MET A 75 10.86 -7.24 -1.92
CA MET A 75 12.14 -7.64 -2.46
C MET A 75 12.03 -8.81 -3.44
N TRP A 76 11.13 -9.77 -3.18
CA TRP A 76 10.85 -10.85 -4.12
C TRP A 76 10.36 -10.32 -5.48
N LEU A 77 9.39 -9.41 -5.47
CA LEU A 77 8.91 -8.75 -6.70
C LEU A 77 10.03 -7.92 -7.37
N GLY A 78 10.83 -7.23 -6.58
CA GLY A 78 11.95 -6.41 -7.05
C GLY A 78 13.05 -7.19 -7.77
N GLN A 79 13.30 -8.44 -7.36
CA GLN A 79 14.27 -9.34 -8.01
C GLN A 79 13.77 -9.85 -9.38
N HIS A 80 12.42 -9.90 -9.56
CA HIS A 80 11.80 -10.33 -10.81
C HIS A 80 11.51 -9.19 -11.80
N SER A 81 11.89 -7.95 -11.45
CA SER A 81 11.67 -6.77 -12.28
C SER A 81 12.88 -5.84 -12.28
N LYS A 82 13.03 -5.04 -13.36
CA LYS A 82 14.16 -4.10 -13.53
C LYS A 82 13.72 -2.64 -13.50
N ARG A 83 12.47 -2.35 -13.87
CA ARG A 83 11.95 -0.99 -14.05
C ARG A 83 10.74 -0.69 -13.18
N LEU A 84 9.95 -1.71 -12.82
CA LEU A 84 8.75 -1.53 -12.02
C LEU A 84 9.06 -0.85 -10.69
N ARG A 85 8.23 0.12 -10.32
CA ARG A 85 8.13 0.55 -8.92
C ARG A 85 7.47 -0.56 -8.11
N ILE A 86 8.11 -0.98 -7.05
CA ILE A 86 7.56 -1.93 -6.09
C ILE A 86 6.80 -1.14 -5.03
N ILE A 87 5.50 -1.40 -4.89
CA ILE A 87 4.62 -0.62 -4.01
C ILE A 87 4.09 -1.54 -2.92
N THR A 88 4.65 -1.40 -1.73
CA THR A 88 4.11 -2.06 -0.53
C THR A 88 2.97 -1.21 0.02
N CYS A 89 1.73 -1.67 -0.11
CA CYS A 89 0.57 -0.90 0.32
C CYS A 89 -0.31 -1.73 1.28
N GLY A 90 0.09 -1.73 2.56
CA GLY A 90 1.12 -0.96 3.19
C GLY A 90 1.53 -1.52 4.54
N PHE A 91 2.52 -0.86 5.12
CA PHE A 91 2.89 -1.16 6.49
C PHE A 91 1.75 -0.81 7.45
N VAL A 92 1.38 -1.76 8.30
CA VAL A 92 0.27 -1.63 9.24
C VAL A 92 0.77 -1.01 10.55
N SER A 93 0.37 0.22 10.83
CA SER A 93 0.91 0.99 11.97
C SER A 93 0.75 0.31 13.32
N THR A 94 -0.30 -0.48 13.52
CA THR A 94 -0.56 -1.17 14.79
C THR A 94 0.36 -2.36 15.05
N THR A 95 0.99 -2.90 14.01
CA THR A 95 1.87 -4.08 14.10
C THR A 95 3.35 -3.74 14.02
N HIS A 96 3.69 -2.48 13.76
CA HIS A 96 5.06 -2.02 13.56
C HIS A 96 5.49 -0.92 14.53
N ASN A 97 6.78 -0.84 14.79
CA ASN A 97 7.42 0.33 15.41
C ASN A 97 7.77 1.34 14.28
N PRO A 98 7.43 2.65 14.42
CA PRO A 98 7.66 3.63 13.35
C PRO A 98 9.13 3.81 12.96
N LEU A 99 10.08 3.69 13.89
CA LEU A 99 11.51 3.75 13.58
C LEU A 99 11.96 2.55 12.75
N ARG A 100 11.53 1.34 13.13
CA ARG A 100 11.82 0.13 12.35
C ARG A 100 11.21 0.20 10.96
N THR A 101 10.01 0.74 10.86
CA THR A 101 9.36 0.99 9.56
C THR A 101 10.17 1.95 8.71
N ALA A 102 10.66 3.06 9.27
CA ALA A 102 11.48 4.02 8.54
C ALA A 102 12.81 3.40 8.07
N GLU A 103 13.50 2.62 8.91
CA GLU A 103 14.70 1.87 8.51
C GLU A 103 14.43 0.88 7.38
N SER A 104 13.32 0.13 7.47
CA SER A 104 12.92 -0.82 6.44
C SER A 104 12.63 -0.12 5.11
N ILE A 105 11.89 1.01 5.14
CA ILE A 105 11.60 1.84 3.97
C ILE A 105 12.90 2.34 3.33
N ALA A 106 13.81 2.92 4.11
CA ALA A 106 15.06 3.45 3.59
C ALA A 106 15.95 2.34 3.00
N THR A 107 16.05 1.20 3.67
CA THR A 107 16.83 0.04 3.20
C THR A 107 16.27 -0.52 1.89
N MET A 108 14.95 -0.74 1.82
CA MET A 108 14.30 -1.20 0.58
C MET A 108 14.49 -0.22 -0.57
N ASP A 109 14.41 1.08 -0.30
CA ASP A 109 14.59 2.12 -1.31
C ASP A 109 16.00 2.07 -1.93
N HIS A 110 17.04 1.83 -1.11
CA HIS A 110 18.39 1.59 -1.61
C HIS A 110 18.52 0.29 -2.39
N MET A 111 18.01 -0.83 -1.86
CA MET A 111 18.10 -2.14 -2.51
C MET A 111 17.35 -2.15 -3.85
N LEU A 112 16.26 -1.39 -3.97
CA LEU A 112 15.49 -1.22 -5.20
C LEU A 112 15.96 -0.02 -6.06
N GLN A 113 17.03 0.66 -5.65
CA GLN A 113 17.62 1.77 -6.38
C GLN A 113 16.61 2.88 -6.76
N GLY A 114 15.78 3.29 -5.79
CA GLY A 114 14.77 4.33 -5.99
C GLY A 114 13.47 3.86 -6.67
N ARG A 115 13.31 2.56 -6.89
CA ARG A 115 12.07 1.98 -7.43
C ARG A 115 11.09 1.54 -6.34
N PHE A 116 11.10 2.19 -5.20
CA PHE A 116 10.21 1.89 -4.08
C PHE A 116 9.11 2.93 -3.92
N GLY A 117 7.92 2.47 -3.54
CA GLY A 117 6.81 3.28 -3.07
C GLY A 117 6.20 2.62 -1.83
N VAL A 118 5.84 3.41 -0.83
CA VAL A 118 5.39 2.89 0.46
C VAL A 118 3.96 3.30 0.77
N GLY A 119 3.12 2.33 1.11
CA GLY A 119 1.82 2.55 1.73
C GLY A 119 1.90 2.45 3.25
N LEU A 120 1.15 3.30 3.94
CA LEU A 120 0.98 3.24 5.39
C LEU A 120 -0.51 3.13 5.69
N VAL A 121 -0.89 2.17 6.55
CA VAL A 121 -2.29 1.84 6.85
C VAL A 121 -2.51 1.61 8.34
N ARG A 122 -3.77 1.73 8.80
CA ARG A 122 -4.11 1.64 10.24
C ARG A 122 -4.20 0.22 10.77
N GLY A 123 -4.68 -0.73 9.97
CA GLY A 123 -4.99 -2.09 10.41
C GLY A 123 -6.45 -2.27 10.82
N TYR A 124 -7.11 -3.31 10.29
CA TYR A 124 -8.55 -3.48 10.44
C TYR A 124 -8.98 -4.86 10.96
N GLN A 125 -8.17 -5.90 10.79
CA GLN A 125 -8.55 -7.25 11.24
C GLN A 125 -8.10 -7.51 12.67
N ALA A 126 -9.07 -7.79 13.56
CA ALA A 126 -8.80 -8.08 14.97
C ALA A 126 -7.82 -9.24 15.15
N ARG A 127 -7.93 -10.31 14.32
CA ARG A 127 -7.11 -11.50 14.44
C ARG A 127 -5.60 -11.21 14.45
N TRP A 128 -5.13 -10.26 13.64
CA TRP A 128 -3.70 -9.94 13.62
C TRP A 128 -3.36 -8.63 14.33
N VAL A 129 -4.23 -7.64 14.35
CA VAL A 129 -4.01 -6.42 15.12
C VAL A 129 -3.87 -6.75 16.61
N GLU A 130 -4.79 -7.52 17.19
CA GLU A 130 -4.77 -7.87 18.61
C GLU A 130 -3.57 -8.76 19.00
N ASN A 131 -3.04 -9.55 18.06
CA ASN A 131 -1.90 -10.44 18.32
C ASN A 131 -0.54 -9.76 18.12
N PHE A 132 -0.46 -8.72 17.26
CA PHE A 132 0.81 -8.06 16.91
C PHE A 132 0.94 -6.64 17.44
N LYS A 133 -0.14 -6.04 17.95
CA LYS A 133 -0.13 -4.65 18.42
C LYS A 133 0.99 -4.38 19.41
N THR A 134 1.68 -3.26 19.19
CA THR A 134 2.79 -2.83 20.04
C THR A 134 2.34 -2.08 21.29
N ARG A 135 1.04 -1.77 21.43
CA ARG A 135 0.41 -1.06 22.55
C ARG A 135 -0.92 -1.69 22.91
N ALA A 136 -1.18 -1.86 24.20
CA ALA A 136 -2.41 -2.47 24.69
C ALA A 136 -3.68 -1.63 24.44
N ASP A 137 -3.53 -0.30 24.33
CA ASP A 137 -4.61 0.66 24.19
C ASP A 137 -5.01 0.93 22.73
N ILE A 138 -4.37 0.24 21.76
CA ILE A 138 -4.72 0.32 20.33
C ILE A 138 -5.44 -0.95 19.90
N GLY A 139 -6.44 -0.81 19.03
CA GLY A 139 -7.21 -1.93 18.49
C GLY A 139 -7.44 -1.86 16.98
N PRO A 140 -8.14 -2.85 16.42
CA PRO A 140 -8.48 -2.88 15.00
C PRO A 140 -9.49 -1.78 14.65
N VAL A 141 -9.36 -1.19 13.47
CA VAL A 141 -10.22 -0.11 13.00
C VAL A 141 -10.84 -0.48 11.66
N GLY A 142 -12.15 -0.60 11.62
CA GLY A 142 -12.88 -0.93 10.39
C GLY A 142 -14.27 -0.32 10.36
N PRO A 143 -14.98 -0.44 9.23
CA PRO A 143 -16.33 0.13 9.08
C PRO A 143 -17.38 -0.43 10.06
N TRP A 144 -17.09 -1.59 10.66
CA TRP A 144 -17.92 -2.21 11.68
C TRP A 144 -17.77 -1.55 13.07
N ASN A 145 -16.66 -0.87 13.33
CA ASN A 145 -16.45 -0.20 14.61
C ASN A 145 -17.24 1.10 14.63
N LYS A 146 -18.32 1.12 15.45
CA LYS A 146 -19.19 2.27 15.63
C LYS A 146 -18.78 3.15 16.82
N ASN A 147 -17.69 2.81 17.50
CA ASN A 147 -17.14 3.60 18.60
C ASN A 147 -16.28 4.75 18.03
N GLU A 148 -16.89 5.92 17.88
CA GLU A 148 -16.22 7.11 17.32
C GLU A 148 -15.00 7.54 18.16
N ALA A 149 -15.04 7.39 19.47
CA ALA A 149 -13.93 7.77 20.35
C ALA A 149 -12.72 6.84 20.14
N GLU A 150 -12.98 5.55 19.95
CA GLU A 150 -11.93 4.57 19.66
C GLU A 150 -11.34 4.79 18.24
N ASP A 151 -12.18 5.03 17.24
CA ASP A 151 -11.71 5.37 15.88
C ASP A 151 -10.86 6.63 15.90
N GLU A 152 -11.25 7.67 16.65
CA GLU A 152 -10.48 8.90 16.79
C GLU A 152 -9.13 8.66 17.47
N TYR A 153 -9.11 7.91 18.55
CA TYR A 153 -7.88 7.56 19.27
C TYR A 153 -6.88 6.81 18.36
N ASN A 154 -7.37 5.84 17.59
CA ASN A 154 -6.55 5.12 16.62
C ASN A 154 -6.11 5.99 15.44
N ARG A 155 -6.89 7.02 15.05
CA ARG A 155 -6.47 8.01 14.05
C ARG A 155 -5.35 8.90 14.56
N GLU A 156 -5.42 9.35 15.80
CA GLU A 156 -4.34 10.11 16.43
C GLU A 156 -3.05 9.28 16.50
N TYR A 157 -3.16 8.02 16.91
CA TYR A 157 -2.04 7.08 16.90
C TYR A 157 -1.42 6.92 15.51
N PHE A 158 -2.25 6.66 14.50
CA PHE A 158 -1.78 6.53 13.12
C PHE A 158 -1.14 7.82 12.61
N SER A 159 -1.72 8.97 12.93
CA SER A 159 -1.16 10.27 12.54
C SER A 159 0.23 10.47 13.13
N GLU A 160 0.41 10.18 14.42
CA GLU A 160 1.71 10.30 15.08
C GLU A 160 2.71 9.26 14.56
N PHE A 161 2.26 8.02 14.26
CA PHE A 161 3.09 7.01 13.59
C PHE A 161 3.64 7.53 12.26
N VAL A 162 2.79 8.10 11.41
CA VAL A 162 3.20 8.67 10.12
C VAL A 162 4.13 9.88 10.31
N ASP A 163 3.85 10.76 11.29
CA ASP A 163 4.72 11.89 11.62
C ASP A 163 6.14 11.42 11.99
N VAL A 164 6.26 10.38 12.81
CA VAL A 164 7.57 9.81 13.19
C VAL A 164 8.28 9.20 11.98
N VAL A 165 7.58 8.40 11.18
CA VAL A 165 8.15 7.77 9.97
C VAL A 165 8.68 8.85 9.01
N VAL A 166 7.88 9.87 8.70
CA VAL A 166 8.28 10.94 7.79
C VAL A 166 9.44 11.74 8.37
N LYS A 167 9.39 12.06 9.66
CA LYS A 167 10.49 12.77 10.35
C LYS A 167 11.79 11.98 10.28
N ALA A 168 11.76 10.67 10.56
CA ALA A 168 12.92 9.80 10.48
C ALA A 168 13.51 9.69 9.06
N LEU A 169 12.65 9.71 8.02
CA LEU A 169 13.10 9.64 6.62
C LEU A 169 13.67 10.98 6.10
N THR A 170 13.32 12.12 6.73
CA THR A 170 13.62 13.46 6.18
C THR A 170 14.64 14.25 6.97
N HIS A 171 14.97 13.86 8.20
CA HIS A 171 15.93 14.57 9.06
C HIS A 171 17.17 13.70 9.32
N ASP A 172 18.34 14.31 9.38
CA ASP A 172 19.57 13.63 9.74
C ASP A 172 19.49 13.09 11.18
N THR A 173 19.04 13.95 12.10
CA THR A 173 18.70 13.59 13.48
C THR A 173 17.41 14.31 13.89
N PHE A 174 16.68 13.75 14.84
CA PHE A 174 15.45 14.35 15.35
C PHE A 174 15.14 13.90 16.78
N ASN A 175 14.27 14.68 17.40
CA ASN A 175 13.59 14.37 18.65
C ASN A 175 12.08 14.32 18.40
N HIS A 176 11.39 13.39 19.03
CA HIS A 176 9.94 13.32 19.01
C HIS A 176 9.40 13.01 20.40
N GLN A 177 8.62 13.93 20.97
CA GLN A 177 7.95 13.78 22.27
C GLN A 177 6.45 13.92 22.05
N GLY A 178 5.81 12.82 21.65
CA GLY A 178 4.38 12.77 21.33
C GLY A 178 3.55 12.07 22.41
N LYS A 179 2.26 11.92 22.13
CA LYS A 179 1.30 11.21 22.97
C LYS A 179 1.58 9.70 23.02
N PHE A 180 1.95 9.13 21.88
CA PHE A 180 2.11 7.69 21.69
C PHE A 180 3.57 7.26 21.59
N PHE A 181 4.43 8.12 21.08
CA PHE A 181 5.84 7.83 20.85
C PHE A 181 6.74 8.88 21.46
N GLN A 182 7.83 8.43 22.09
CA GLN A 182 8.89 9.28 22.64
C GLN A 182 10.23 8.74 22.15
N PHE A 183 10.88 9.49 21.26
CA PHE A 183 12.14 9.10 20.61
C PHE A 183 13.15 10.26 20.57
N PRO A 184 14.30 10.17 21.29
CA PRO A 184 14.58 9.14 22.29
C PRO A 184 13.69 9.28 23.53
N PRO A 185 13.56 8.23 24.36
CA PRO A 185 12.93 8.37 25.68
C PRO A 185 13.62 9.45 26.50
N PRO A 186 12.88 10.29 27.25
CA PRO A 186 13.47 11.31 28.08
C PRO A 186 14.50 10.76 29.09
N GLY A 187 15.65 11.43 29.20
CA GLY A 187 16.69 11.04 30.12
C GLY A 187 17.44 9.73 29.76
N LEU A 188 17.35 9.32 28.47
CA LEU A 188 18.10 8.15 28.01
C LEU A 188 19.59 8.42 28.05
N VAL A 189 20.32 7.69 28.88
CA VAL A 189 21.77 7.71 28.96
C VAL A 189 22.35 6.37 28.56
N ASN A 190 23.36 6.38 27.69
CA ASN A 190 24.08 5.18 27.28
C ASN A 190 25.52 5.19 27.84
N PRO A 191 25.75 4.67 29.07
CA PRO A 191 27.05 4.75 29.75
C PRO A 191 28.15 3.88 29.12
N HIS A 192 27.78 2.96 28.21
CA HIS A 192 28.69 1.98 27.63
C HIS A 192 29.25 2.37 26.25
N VAL A 193 28.81 3.46 25.69
CA VAL A 193 29.23 3.89 24.34
C VAL A 193 30.17 5.07 24.45
N HIS A 194 31.45 4.75 24.57
CA HIS A 194 32.52 5.72 24.68
C HIS A 194 32.66 6.61 23.45
N GLY A 195 32.21 7.83 23.53
CA GLY A 195 32.60 8.92 22.63
C GLY A 195 32.28 8.75 21.12
N VAL A 196 32.05 7.53 20.63
CA VAL A 196 31.82 7.24 19.20
C VAL A 196 30.61 8.01 18.68
N TYR A 197 29.51 8.00 19.41
CA TYR A 197 28.30 8.73 19.02
C TYR A 197 28.50 10.25 19.06
N ALA A 198 29.23 10.76 20.04
CA ALA A 198 29.54 12.19 20.13
C ALA A 198 30.59 12.62 19.09
N GLN A 199 31.55 11.73 18.78
CA GLN A 199 32.65 12.04 17.85
C GLN A 199 32.22 11.91 16.38
N TYR A 200 31.44 10.90 16.04
CA TYR A 200 31.09 10.57 14.65
C TYR A 200 29.59 10.74 14.34
N GLY A 201 28.75 10.99 15.33
CA GLY A 201 27.31 11.22 15.21
C GLY A 201 26.90 12.58 15.76
N ARG A 202 25.59 12.68 16.08
CA ARG A 202 24.97 13.87 16.69
C ARG A 202 23.96 13.44 17.75
N GLY A 203 23.48 14.39 18.56
CA GLY A 203 22.41 14.16 19.51
C GLY A 203 22.83 13.44 20.78
N VAL A 204 24.13 13.41 21.09
CA VAL A 204 24.66 12.82 22.33
C VAL A 204 25.49 13.90 23.07
N SER A 205 25.17 14.14 24.34
CA SER A 205 25.89 15.06 25.18
C SER A 205 27.22 14.46 25.68
N PRO A 206 28.16 15.29 26.20
CA PRO A 206 29.36 14.79 26.87
C PRO A 206 29.06 13.88 28.08
N ALA A 207 27.88 14.02 28.69
CA ALA A 207 27.41 13.15 29.79
C ALA A 207 26.76 11.86 29.26
N MET A 208 26.87 11.57 27.96
CA MET A 208 26.28 10.40 27.27
C MET A 208 24.76 10.36 27.31
N GLU A 209 24.10 11.47 27.51
CA GLU A 209 22.66 11.62 27.34
C GLU A 209 22.33 11.72 25.84
N ILE A 210 21.38 10.89 25.39
CA ILE A 210 20.91 10.85 24.01
C ILE A 210 19.68 11.75 23.90
N SER A 211 19.82 12.89 23.21
CA SER A 211 18.76 13.90 23.01
C SER A 211 18.12 13.85 21.63
N GLU A 212 18.82 13.26 20.64
CA GLU A 212 18.35 13.06 19.27
C GLU A 212 18.78 11.70 18.73
N ILE A 213 18.02 11.19 17.79
CA ILE A 213 18.31 9.95 17.06
C ILE A 213 18.15 10.17 15.56
N GLY A 214 18.74 9.30 14.75
CA GLY A 214 18.54 9.28 13.29
C GLY A 214 18.60 7.84 12.79
N ILE A 215 17.97 7.59 11.64
CA ILE A 215 18.05 6.30 10.96
C ILE A 215 19.28 6.24 10.03
N ALA A 216 19.78 5.05 9.79
CA ALA A 216 20.84 4.82 8.81
C ALA A 216 20.52 3.54 8.00
N PRO A 217 20.57 3.62 6.65
CA PRO A 217 20.81 4.82 5.84
C PRO A 217 19.62 5.78 5.79
N PRO A 218 19.79 7.03 5.32
CA PRO A 218 18.65 7.84 4.88
C PRO A 218 18.10 7.26 3.57
N PRO A 219 16.85 7.55 3.13
CA PRO A 219 16.29 6.98 1.92
C PRO A 219 17.10 7.39 0.67
N PHE A 220 17.08 6.55 -0.36
CA PHE A 220 17.69 6.81 -1.66
C PHE A 220 16.96 7.96 -2.39
N GLN A 221 15.63 7.90 -2.42
CA GLN A 221 14.78 8.95 -2.97
C GLN A 221 14.65 10.14 -2.00
N ARG A 222 14.61 11.36 -2.51
CA ARG A 222 14.50 12.57 -1.68
C ARG A 222 13.17 13.28 -1.96
N PRO A 223 12.49 13.78 -0.90
CA PRO A 223 12.81 13.67 0.52
C PRO A 223 12.60 12.25 1.09
N HIS A 224 11.77 11.44 0.47
CA HIS A 224 11.45 10.04 0.79
C HIS A 224 10.80 9.36 -0.43
N PRO A 225 10.64 8.01 -0.45
CA PRO A 225 9.84 7.33 -1.47
C PRO A 225 8.41 7.87 -1.52
N PRO A 226 7.73 7.82 -2.68
CA PRO A 226 6.31 8.18 -2.76
C PRO A 226 5.48 7.42 -1.70
N ILE A 227 4.63 8.18 -0.98
CA ILE A 227 3.76 7.63 0.06
C ILE A 227 2.36 7.42 -0.50
N TYR A 228 1.75 6.26 -0.19
CA TYR A 228 0.40 5.91 -0.57
C TYR A 228 -0.48 5.68 0.65
N GLY A 229 -1.74 6.10 0.57
CA GLY A 229 -2.79 5.75 1.51
C GLY A 229 -3.64 4.62 0.95
N GLY A 230 -3.51 3.41 1.52
CA GLY A 230 -4.26 2.25 1.03
C GLY A 230 -5.78 2.44 1.12
N PHE A 231 -6.48 2.12 0.04
CA PHE A 231 -7.94 2.04 -0.11
C PHE A 231 -8.74 3.11 0.66
N SER A 232 -8.47 4.36 0.32
CA SER A 232 -9.07 5.53 0.96
C SER A 232 -10.53 5.71 0.53
N ALA A 233 -11.43 5.79 1.49
CA ALA A 233 -12.86 5.88 1.24
C ALA A 233 -13.53 7.06 1.98
N SER A 234 -12.79 8.11 2.35
CA SER A 234 -13.36 9.27 3.03
C SER A 234 -12.61 10.57 2.73
N LEU A 235 -13.35 11.69 2.73
CA LEU A 235 -12.78 13.04 2.58
C LEU A 235 -11.76 13.35 3.69
N ARG A 236 -11.99 12.83 4.88
CA ARG A 236 -11.06 12.98 6.01
C ARG A 236 -9.71 12.34 5.72
N THR A 237 -9.71 11.14 5.14
CA THR A 237 -8.47 10.44 4.75
C THR A 237 -7.74 11.19 3.63
N ALA A 238 -8.46 11.78 2.67
CA ALA A 238 -7.84 12.61 1.63
C ALA A 238 -7.12 13.83 2.23
N ARG A 239 -7.78 14.55 3.15
CA ARG A 239 -7.17 15.68 3.88
C ARG A 239 -5.95 15.25 4.67
N PHE A 240 -6.01 14.12 5.37
CA PHE A 240 -4.89 13.58 6.12
C PHE A 240 -3.66 13.37 5.21
N TRP A 241 -3.84 12.75 4.05
CA TRP A 241 -2.72 12.49 3.15
C TRP A 241 -2.16 13.76 2.50
N ALA A 242 -2.96 14.79 2.32
CA ALA A 242 -2.48 16.07 1.81
C ALA A 242 -1.39 16.67 2.70
N LYS A 243 -1.47 16.51 4.02
CA LYS A 243 -0.40 16.95 4.96
C LYS A 243 0.99 16.40 4.59
N TYR A 244 1.05 15.16 4.13
CA TYR A 244 2.31 14.44 3.84
C TYR A 244 2.63 14.34 2.33
N ARG A 245 1.86 15.02 1.49
CA ARG A 245 1.93 14.85 0.03
C ARG A 245 1.75 13.37 -0.38
N GLY A 246 1.08 12.60 0.45
CA GLY A 246 0.76 11.20 0.21
C GLY A 246 -0.40 11.06 -0.78
N LYS A 247 -0.43 9.99 -1.53
CA LYS A 247 -1.44 9.72 -2.55
C LYS A 247 -2.44 8.68 -2.05
N PRO A 248 -3.68 9.04 -1.67
CA PRO A 248 -4.71 8.07 -1.36
C PRO A 248 -5.05 7.24 -2.60
N ILE A 249 -5.26 5.93 -2.42
CA ILE A 249 -5.73 5.02 -3.48
C ILE A 249 -7.23 4.88 -3.33
N VAL A 250 -7.99 5.25 -4.36
CA VAL A 250 -9.47 5.30 -4.37
C VAL A 250 -10.01 4.25 -5.34
N MET A 251 -10.76 3.29 -4.81
CA MET A 251 -11.37 2.18 -5.57
C MET A 251 -12.88 2.39 -5.72
N SER A 252 -13.30 3.58 -6.15
CA SER A 252 -14.72 3.93 -6.28
C SER A 252 -15.13 4.12 -7.73
N SER A 253 -16.32 3.60 -8.07
CA SER A 253 -17.01 3.89 -9.33
C SER A 253 -17.85 5.17 -9.29
N ASP A 254 -18.09 5.71 -8.09
CA ASP A 254 -18.78 7.00 -7.92
C ASP A 254 -17.80 8.14 -8.23
N LEU A 255 -17.85 8.64 -9.44
CA LEU A 255 -16.97 9.69 -9.94
C LEU A 255 -17.26 11.05 -9.29
N GLU A 256 -18.50 11.31 -8.84
CA GLU A 256 -18.81 12.53 -8.09
C GLU A 256 -18.16 12.49 -6.70
N PHE A 257 -18.23 11.36 -6.01
CA PHE A 257 -17.48 11.17 -4.77
C PHE A 257 -15.97 11.34 -4.98
N CYS A 258 -15.41 10.77 -6.07
CA CYS A 258 -14.01 10.98 -6.43
C CYS A 258 -13.68 12.47 -6.59
N ARG A 259 -14.54 13.24 -7.28
CA ARG A 259 -14.36 14.68 -7.47
C ARG A 259 -14.30 15.43 -6.14
N LEU A 260 -15.23 15.14 -5.22
CA LEU A 260 -15.24 15.73 -3.88
C LEU A 260 -13.99 15.38 -3.08
N LEU A 261 -13.47 14.15 -3.24
CA LEU A 261 -12.26 13.71 -2.56
C LEU A 261 -11.01 14.45 -3.08
N TRP A 262 -10.87 14.61 -4.40
CA TRP A 262 -9.79 15.39 -5.02
C TRP A 262 -9.85 16.87 -4.58
N GLU A 263 -11.05 17.46 -4.52
CA GLU A 263 -11.25 18.83 -4.04
C GLU A 263 -10.87 18.99 -2.57
N ALA A 264 -11.27 18.04 -1.72
CA ALA A 264 -10.90 18.04 -0.30
C ALA A 264 -9.39 17.96 -0.11
N TYR A 265 -8.70 17.13 -0.90
CA TYR A 265 -7.24 17.05 -0.90
C TYR A 265 -6.61 18.38 -1.31
N ARG A 266 -7.02 18.98 -2.43
CA ARG A 266 -6.48 20.27 -2.93
C ARG A 266 -6.66 21.40 -1.92
N LYS A 267 -7.85 21.46 -1.32
CA LYS A 267 -8.14 22.49 -0.30
C LYS A 267 -7.22 22.35 0.91
N GLU A 268 -7.00 21.13 1.37
CA GLU A 268 -6.10 20.86 2.49
C GLU A 268 -4.65 21.13 2.12
N ALA A 269 -4.20 20.71 0.93
CA ALA A 269 -2.85 20.98 0.41
C ALA A 269 -2.52 22.46 0.40
N ALA A 270 -3.49 23.31 0.03
CA ALA A 270 -3.34 24.76 0.05
C ALA A 270 -3.10 25.30 1.47
N SER A 271 -3.68 24.69 2.51
CA SER A 271 -3.43 25.09 3.91
C SER A 271 -2.00 24.75 4.36
N PHE A 272 -1.35 23.78 3.71
CA PHE A 272 0.08 23.45 3.88
C PHE A 272 0.99 24.18 2.89
N GLY A 273 0.49 25.18 2.17
CA GLY A 273 1.30 26.07 1.31
C GLY A 273 1.75 25.46 -0.02
N TYR A 274 1.05 24.43 -0.54
CA TYR A 274 1.39 23.86 -1.84
C TYR A 274 0.13 23.55 -2.68
N THR A 275 0.34 23.49 -4.01
CA THR A 275 -0.68 23.05 -4.97
C THR A 275 -0.21 21.73 -5.58
N PRO A 276 -0.99 20.64 -5.49
CA PRO A 276 -0.63 19.37 -6.13
C PRO A 276 -0.68 19.52 -7.66
N ASN A 277 0.18 18.75 -8.37
CA ASN A 277 0.01 18.61 -9.80
C ASN A 277 -1.28 17.80 -10.07
N PRO A 278 -1.95 18.04 -11.23
CA PRO A 278 -3.14 17.27 -11.56
C PRO A 278 -2.90 15.76 -11.53
N GLY A 279 -3.69 15.05 -10.71
CA GLY A 279 -3.57 13.61 -10.50
C GLY A 279 -2.70 13.19 -9.30
N ASP A 280 -2.04 14.15 -8.60
CA ASP A 280 -1.31 13.84 -7.36
C ASP A 280 -2.25 13.79 -6.13
N GLU A 281 -3.49 14.26 -6.27
CA GLU A 281 -4.49 14.27 -5.21
C GLU A 281 -4.91 12.87 -4.76
N ALA A 282 -4.99 11.92 -5.71
CA ALA A 282 -5.22 10.50 -5.43
C ALA A 282 -4.87 9.64 -6.66
N ALA A 283 -4.62 8.36 -6.42
CA ALA A 283 -4.65 7.32 -7.43
C ALA A 283 -6.07 6.73 -7.52
N TRP A 284 -6.46 6.28 -8.70
CA TRP A 284 -7.75 5.63 -8.93
C TRP A 284 -7.55 4.18 -9.32
N GLY A 285 -8.59 3.33 -9.20
CA GLY A 285 -8.47 1.95 -9.62
C GLY A 285 -9.69 1.09 -9.37
N GLY A 286 -9.50 -0.22 -9.47
CA GLY A 286 -10.56 -1.20 -9.30
C GLY A 286 -10.09 -2.64 -9.53
N LEU A 287 -11.02 -3.58 -9.41
CA LEU A 287 -10.82 -4.97 -9.81
C LEU A 287 -10.69 -5.02 -11.34
N MET A 288 -9.66 -5.68 -11.88
CA MET A 288 -9.38 -5.65 -13.32
C MET A 288 -9.35 -7.05 -13.93
N ILE A 289 -10.14 -7.22 -15.00
CA ILE A 289 -10.08 -8.36 -15.92
C ILE A 289 -10.18 -7.81 -17.37
N CYS A 290 -9.11 -7.96 -18.13
CA CYS A 290 -9.05 -7.60 -19.54
C CYS A 290 -9.15 -8.85 -20.41
N ALA A 291 -10.33 -9.12 -20.99
CA ALA A 291 -10.57 -10.28 -21.85
C ALA A 291 -10.68 -9.86 -23.35
N LYS A 292 -10.83 -10.83 -24.25
CA LYS A 292 -11.01 -10.54 -25.68
C LYS A 292 -12.33 -9.83 -25.95
N THR A 293 -13.37 -10.22 -25.21
CA THR A 293 -14.73 -9.67 -25.31
C THR A 293 -15.30 -9.41 -23.93
N ASP A 294 -16.33 -8.56 -23.84
CA ASP A 294 -17.03 -8.29 -22.60
C ASP A 294 -17.72 -9.55 -22.02
N ALA A 295 -18.24 -10.43 -22.92
CA ALA A 295 -18.85 -11.70 -22.51
C ALA A 295 -17.82 -12.67 -21.87
N GLU A 296 -16.59 -12.72 -22.42
CA GLU A 296 -15.51 -13.50 -21.83
C GLU A 296 -15.07 -12.93 -20.47
N ALA A 297 -14.97 -11.60 -20.35
CA ALA A 297 -14.65 -10.94 -19.08
C ALA A 297 -15.72 -11.24 -18.01
N GLU A 298 -17.00 -11.22 -18.37
CA GLU A 298 -18.09 -11.53 -17.46
C GLU A 298 -18.07 -13.00 -17.00
N ALA A 299 -17.73 -13.92 -17.91
CA ALA A 299 -17.57 -15.34 -17.55
C ALA A 299 -16.40 -15.56 -16.54
N LEU A 300 -15.31 -14.82 -16.72
CA LEU A 300 -14.16 -14.87 -15.81
C LEU A 300 -14.45 -14.15 -14.46
N ALA A 301 -15.35 -13.20 -14.44
CA ALA A 301 -15.64 -12.38 -13.26
C ALA A 301 -16.25 -13.17 -12.09
N ALA A 302 -16.88 -14.32 -12.34
CA ALA A 302 -17.60 -15.09 -11.32
C ALA A 302 -16.72 -15.45 -10.12
N ASP A 303 -15.49 -15.92 -10.35
CA ASP A 303 -14.57 -16.30 -9.27
C ASP A 303 -14.00 -15.08 -8.53
N MET A 304 -13.79 -13.97 -9.24
CA MET A 304 -13.34 -12.72 -8.60
C MET A 304 -14.45 -12.09 -7.75
N ARG A 305 -15.71 -12.15 -8.20
CA ARG A 305 -16.86 -11.72 -7.39
C ARG A 305 -17.02 -12.60 -6.16
N TRP A 306 -16.94 -13.94 -6.33
CA TRP A 306 -16.95 -14.88 -5.21
C TRP A 306 -15.86 -14.53 -4.17
N PHE A 307 -14.62 -14.29 -4.61
CA PHE A 307 -13.53 -13.87 -3.71
C PHE A 307 -13.90 -12.61 -2.94
N TRP A 308 -14.40 -11.59 -3.64
CA TRP A 308 -14.76 -10.32 -3.01
C TRP A 308 -15.91 -10.47 -2.01
N GLU A 309 -16.92 -11.23 -2.35
CA GLU A 309 -18.09 -11.50 -1.50
C GLU A 309 -17.73 -12.33 -0.26
N GLN A 310 -16.90 -13.35 -0.43
CA GLN A 310 -16.53 -14.24 0.67
C GLN A 310 -15.50 -13.63 1.62
N TRP A 311 -14.62 -12.79 1.11
CA TRP A 311 -13.48 -12.27 1.86
C TRP A 311 -13.56 -10.77 2.14
N ALA A 312 -13.60 -9.91 1.13
CA ALA A 312 -13.51 -8.47 1.31
C ALA A 312 -14.77 -7.85 1.94
N THR A 313 -15.95 -8.25 1.48
CA THR A 313 -17.24 -7.73 1.96
C THR A 313 -17.48 -7.96 3.46
N PRO A 314 -17.20 -9.14 4.05
CA PRO A 314 -17.34 -9.35 5.49
C PRO A 314 -16.44 -8.44 6.34
N PHE A 315 -15.32 -7.98 5.80
CA PHE A 315 -14.47 -6.99 6.45
C PHE A 315 -14.89 -5.54 6.18
N GLY A 316 -16.11 -5.33 5.67
CA GLY A 316 -16.68 -4.01 5.45
C GLY A 316 -16.02 -3.24 4.29
N GLN A 317 -15.28 -3.92 3.43
CA GLN A 317 -14.86 -3.33 2.18
C GLN A 317 -16.10 -3.21 1.29
N GLY A 318 -16.53 -1.97 1.06
CA GLY A 318 -17.74 -1.66 0.30
C GLY A 318 -17.63 -2.03 -1.18
N ALA A 319 -18.59 -1.55 -1.97
CA ALA A 319 -18.56 -1.74 -3.42
C ALA A 319 -17.26 -1.16 -3.99
N VAL A 320 -16.46 -2.03 -4.60
CA VAL A 320 -15.24 -1.67 -5.31
C VAL A 320 -15.56 -1.38 -6.77
N ASN A 321 -14.81 -0.47 -7.37
CA ASN A 321 -14.90 -0.22 -8.81
C ASN A 321 -14.52 -1.48 -9.60
N ILE A 322 -15.28 -1.77 -10.65
CA ILE A 322 -15.12 -2.96 -11.50
C ILE A 322 -14.69 -2.54 -12.89
N LEU A 323 -13.49 -2.99 -13.27
CA LEU A 323 -12.88 -2.79 -14.59
C LEU A 323 -12.79 -4.16 -15.29
N PHE A 324 -13.96 -4.74 -15.63
CA PHE A 324 -14.07 -6.00 -16.36
C PHE A 324 -14.56 -5.72 -17.77
N GLY A 325 -13.87 -6.24 -18.79
CA GLY A 325 -14.31 -6.06 -20.15
C GLY A 325 -13.23 -6.31 -21.19
N SER A 326 -13.61 -6.02 -22.41
CA SER A 326 -12.70 -5.90 -23.55
C SER A 326 -11.81 -4.65 -23.42
N PRO A 327 -10.70 -4.56 -24.17
CA PRO A 327 -9.85 -3.38 -24.16
C PRO A 327 -10.60 -2.07 -24.43
N ASP A 328 -11.60 -2.11 -25.31
CA ASP A 328 -12.39 -0.92 -25.64
C ASP A 328 -13.33 -0.52 -24.50
N THR A 329 -13.92 -1.48 -23.80
CA THR A 329 -14.74 -1.21 -22.61
C THR A 329 -13.93 -0.63 -21.48
N LEU A 330 -12.76 -1.22 -21.20
CA LEU A 330 -11.85 -0.72 -20.16
C LEU A 330 -11.33 0.68 -20.49
N SER A 331 -10.96 0.93 -21.74
CA SER A 331 -10.52 2.26 -22.17
C SER A 331 -11.61 3.32 -21.95
N ARG A 332 -12.87 3.03 -22.34
CA ARG A 332 -14.01 3.94 -22.10
C ARG A 332 -14.23 4.23 -20.60
N GLN A 333 -14.12 3.21 -19.73
CA GLN A 333 -14.27 3.39 -18.29
C GLN A 333 -13.17 4.29 -17.71
N ILE A 334 -11.92 4.07 -18.10
CA ILE A 334 -10.77 4.88 -17.66
C ILE A 334 -10.86 6.30 -18.21
N GLU A 335 -11.25 6.49 -19.48
CA GLU A 335 -11.47 7.80 -20.09
C GLU A 335 -12.58 8.58 -19.38
N ALA A 336 -13.68 7.92 -19.02
CA ALA A 336 -14.78 8.55 -18.28
C ALA A 336 -14.30 9.03 -16.90
N ALA A 337 -13.53 8.21 -16.18
CA ALA A 337 -12.94 8.59 -14.90
C ALA A 337 -11.94 9.75 -15.05
N ALA A 338 -11.06 9.70 -16.07
CA ALA A 338 -10.08 10.75 -16.33
C ALA A 338 -10.70 12.09 -16.77
N LYS A 339 -11.91 12.07 -17.34
CA LYS A 339 -12.70 13.28 -17.64
C LYS A 339 -13.33 13.89 -16.38
N ALA A 340 -13.70 13.05 -15.41
CA ALA A 340 -14.33 13.51 -14.17
C ALA A 340 -13.32 14.08 -13.17
N VAL A 341 -12.16 13.44 -13.04
CA VAL A 341 -11.06 13.83 -12.16
C VAL A 341 -9.70 13.63 -12.84
N PRO A 342 -8.70 14.47 -12.56
CA PRO A 342 -7.36 14.23 -13.08
C PRO A 342 -6.80 12.93 -12.48
N ILE A 343 -6.42 11.99 -13.36
CA ILE A 343 -5.79 10.71 -12.98
C ILE A 343 -4.43 10.63 -13.66
N ASN A 344 -3.37 10.44 -12.88
CA ASN A 344 -2.04 10.15 -13.39
C ASN A 344 -1.51 8.78 -12.95
N GLU A 345 -2.28 8.08 -12.11
CA GLU A 345 -1.91 6.76 -11.59
C GLU A 345 -3.15 5.89 -11.33
N CYS A 346 -3.10 4.63 -11.79
CA CYS A 346 -4.20 3.69 -11.68
C CYS A 346 -3.70 2.38 -11.05
N PHE A 347 -4.41 1.89 -10.03
CA PHE A 347 -4.17 0.59 -9.39
C PHE A 347 -5.19 -0.44 -9.87
N LEU A 348 -4.69 -1.56 -10.35
CA LEU A 348 -5.48 -2.61 -10.98
C LEU A 348 -5.37 -3.88 -10.14
N ILE A 349 -6.38 -4.18 -9.32
CA ILE A 349 -6.42 -5.44 -8.56
C ILE A 349 -6.66 -6.58 -9.55
N ILE A 350 -5.65 -7.37 -9.78
CA ILE A 350 -5.70 -8.52 -10.69
C ILE A 350 -6.13 -9.79 -9.95
N PRO A 351 -6.77 -10.77 -10.62
CA PRO A 351 -7.27 -12.00 -10.02
C PRO A 351 -6.14 -13.03 -9.74
N GLN A 352 -5.02 -12.56 -9.19
CA GLN A 352 -3.87 -13.39 -8.83
C GLN A 352 -4.27 -14.44 -7.81
N GLY A 353 -3.90 -15.68 -8.05
CA GLY A 353 -4.26 -16.83 -7.23
C GLY A 353 -5.67 -17.38 -7.51
N ILE A 354 -6.64 -16.53 -7.83
CA ILE A 354 -8.04 -16.91 -8.08
C ILE A 354 -8.21 -17.53 -9.48
N HIS A 355 -7.69 -16.86 -10.52
CA HIS A 355 -7.67 -17.37 -11.88
C HIS A 355 -6.44 -18.22 -12.16
N ASP A 356 -6.53 -19.04 -13.18
CA ASP A 356 -5.37 -19.75 -13.69
C ASP A 356 -4.29 -18.80 -14.17
N ARG A 357 -3.02 -19.19 -13.97
CA ARG A 357 -1.85 -18.38 -14.33
C ARG A 357 -1.92 -17.82 -15.76
N GLY A 358 -2.32 -18.65 -16.74
CA GLY A 358 -2.44 -18.22 -18.14
C GLY A 358 -3.49 -17.13 -18.34
N GLN A 359 -4.62 -17.22 -17.67
CA GLN A 359 -5.69 -16.20 -17.73
C GLN A 359 -5.23 -14.85 -17.19
N VAL A 360 -4.46 -14.85 -16.10
CA VAL A 360 -3.91 -13.61 -15.53
C VAL A 360 -2.87 -12.99 -16.47
N LEU A 361 -1.96 -13.79 -17.02
CA LEU A 361 -0.97 -13.33 -17.99
C LEU A 361 -1.62 -12.76 -19.26
N ASP A 362 -2.56 -13.48 -19.85
CA ASP A 362 -3.32 -13.00 -21.01
C ASP A 362 -4.03 -11.67 -20.76
N SER A 363 -4.58 -11.49 -19.55
CA SER A 363 -5.24 -10.25 -19.15
C SER A 363 -4.23 -9.10 -19.03
N LEU A 364 -3.08 -9.33 -18.39
CA LEU A 364 -2.01 -8.34 -18.24
C LEU A 364 -1.44 -7.93 -19.62
N GLU A 365 -1.07 -8.88 -20.46
CA GLU A 365 -0.51 -8.61 -21.79
C GLU A 365 -1.51 -7.87 -22.70
N ARG A 366 -2.79 -8.27 -22.67
CA ARG A 366 -3.83 -7.62 -23.45
C ARG A 366 -4.08 -6.19 -22.99
N PHE A 367 -4.14 -5.96 -21.68
CA PHE A 367 -4.27 -4.61 -21.14
C PHE A 367 -3.07 -3.75 -21.52
N ALA A 368 -1.86 -4.28 -21.38
CA ALA A 368 -0.63 -3.56 -21.71
C ALA A 368 -0.55 -3.17 -23.21
N THR A 369 -0.91 -4.10 -24.10
CA THR A 369 -0.79 -3.88 -25.55
C THR A 369 -1.94 -3.09 -26.17
N ARG A 370 -3.12 -3.09 -25.55
CA ARG A 370 -4.34 -2.54 -26.17
C ARG A 370 -4.96 -1.38 -25.40
N VAL A 371 -4.68 -1.25 -24.10
CA VAL A 371 -5.24 -0.17 -23.25
C VAL A 371 -4.16 0.85 -22.90
N ILE A 372 -3.03 0.43 -22.33
CA ILE A 372 -1.96 1.36 -21.90
C ILE A 372 -1.57 2.39 -22.98
N PRO A 373 -1.37 2.02 -24.26
CA PRO A 373 -0.94 2.98 -25.29
C PRO A 373 -1.92 4.14 -25.55
N ARG A 374 -3.20 3.99 -25.13
CA ARG A 374 -4.20 5.05 -25.29
C ARG A 374 -4.06 6.17 -24.26
N PHE A 375 -3.25 5.96 -23.23
CA PHE A 375 -3.09 6.88 -22.07
C PHE A 375 -1.64 7.35 -21.85
N GLN A 376 -0.75 7.01 -22.78
CA GLN A 376 0.66 7.44 -22.79
C GLN A 376 0.88 8.79 -23.46
#